data_0a2f2249dcc846127182cfe6b3d91cd9
#
_entry.id   0a2f2249dcc846127182cfe6b3d91cd9
#
_cell.length_a   1.000
_cell.length_b   1.000
_cell.length_c   1.000
_cell.angle_alpha   90.00
_cell.angle_beta   90.00
_cell.angle_gamma   90.00
#
_symmetry.space_group_name_H-M   'P 1'
#
loop_
_entity.id
_entity.type
_entity.pdbx_description
1 polymer ?
#
loop_
_entity_poly.entity_id
_entity_poly.type
_entity_poly.pdbx_seq_one_letter_code
_entity_poly.pdbx_strand_id
1 'polypeptide(L)'
;MKIAATTLGETGGDTVTMTLNWGYLVGTAIFFSLLVILVVLQIAAKKFNPVLYWATIAASTTAGTTLADFADRSLDVGYAGGSSILFLCLIIVLASWYWSLGSISVTTVTTPKVEAFYWAAITFSQTLGTALGDWIADDTGLGYGGGALVFAAGLLVLVAAYYWTNVSRVLLFWAAFILTRPLGATVGDFLDKPVSDGGLALSRPMATAVIGAFLIFCLLVLPQRAGQHPTETEPAT
;
A
#
# COMPACT_ATOMS: atom_id res chain seq x y z
N MET A 1 5.47 0.50 10.61
CA MET A 1 4.96 1.69 9.93
C MET A 1 4.15 1.36 8.67
N LYS A 2 4.65 0.56 7.71
CA LYS A 2 3.92 0.36 6.44
C LYS A 2 2.54 -0.29 6.65
N ILE A 3 2.42 -1.37 7.42
CA ILE A 3 1.11 -1.99 7.73
C ILE A 3 0.15 -0.96 8.35
N ALA A 4 0.62 -0.17 9.33
CA ALA A 4 -0.20 0.89 9.91
C ALA A 4 -0.62 1.95 8.88
N ALA A 5 0.26 2.32 7.93
CA ALA A 5 -0.11 3.25 6.87
C ALA A 5 -1.15 2.66 5.91
N THR A 6 -1.07 1.36 5.61
CA THR A 6 -2.06 0.69 4.77
C THR A 6 -3.41 0.51 5.48
N THR A 7 -3.39 0.21 6.78
CA THR A 7 -4.60 0.19 7.62
C THR A 7 -5.23 1.59 7.76
N LEU A 8 -4.40 2.65 7.90
CA LEU A 8 -4.87 4.03 7.87
C LEU A 8 -5.56 4.38 6.55
N GLY A 9 -5.00 3.91 5.43
CA GLY A 9 -5.58 4.15 4.12
C GLY A 9 -6.95 3.51 3.97
N GLU A 10 -7.14 2.31 4.52
CA GLU A 10 -8.42 1.61 4.54
C GLU A 10 -9.45 2.38 5.38
N THR A 11 -9.22 2.49 6.68
CA THR A 11 -10.14 3.17 7.59
C THR A 11 -10.38 4.64 7.22
N GLY A 12 -9.38 5.33 6.66
CA GLY A 12 -9.47 6.73 6.20
C GLY A 12 -10.28 6.87 4.91
N GLY A 13 -10.09 5.97 3.96
CA GLY A 13 -10.88 5.89 2.74
C GLY A 13 -12.35 5.68 3.06
N ASP A 14 -12.65 4.66 3.86
CA ASP A 14 -13.99 4.31 4.31
C ASP A 14 -14.65 5.41 5.18
N THR A 15 -13.85 6.13 5.95
CA THR A 15 -14.36 7.30 6.68
C THR A 15 -14.97 8.31 5.71
N VAL A 16 -14.28 8.65 4.62
CA VAL A 16 -14.77 9.65 3.66
C VAL A 16 -15.88 9.08 2.78
N THR A 17 -15.70 7.89 2.23
CA THR A 17 -16.62 7.31 1.25
C THR A 17 -17.90 6.82 1.89
N MET A 18 -17.83 6.14 3.04
CA MET A 18 -18.95 5.50 3.71
C MET A 18 -19.48 6.30 4.90
N THR A 19 -18.61 6.75 5.84
CA THR A 19 -19.08 7.43 7.05
C THR A 19 -19.56 8.84 6.77
N LEU A 20 -18.80 9.62 5.98
CA LEU A 20 -19.21 10.96 5.52
C LEU A 20 -20.18 10.89 4.32
N ASN A 21 -20.38 9.69 3.78
CA ASN A 21 -21.29 9.42 2.68
C ASN A 21 -21.01 10.24 1.39
N TRP A 22 -19.72 10.53 1.11
CA TRP A 22 -19.34 11.24 -0.11
C TRP A 22 -19.31 10.32 -1.33
N GLY A 23 -19.30 9.00 -1.11
CA GLY A 23 -19.28 7.97 -2.15
C GLY A 23 -17.89 7.72 -2.74
N TYR A 24 -17.73 6.58 -3.40
CA TYR A 24 -16.44 6.10 -3.87
C TYR A 24 -15.83 6.96 -4.98
N LEU A 25 -16.63 7.47 -5.92
CA LEU A 25 -16.14 8.31 -7.01
C LEU A 25 -15.53 9.62 -6.49
N VAL A 26 -16.22 10.31 -5.58
CA VAL A 26 -15.74 11.57 -5.01
C VAL A 26 -14.52 11.31 -4.13
N GLY A 27 -14.55 10.28 -3.29
CA GLY A 27 -13.40 9.88 -2.49
C GLY A 27 -12.17 9.58 -3.36
N THR A 28 -12.36 8.80 -4.43
CA THR A 28 -11.28 8.49 -5.39
C THR A 28 -10.74 9.78 -6.04
N ALA A 29 -11.60 10.67 -6.51
CA ALA A 29 -11.17 11.92 -7.14
C ALA A 29 -10.32 12.77 -6.20
N ILE A 30 -10.72 12.89 -4.93
CA ILE A 30 -10.00 13.66 -3.91
C ILE A 30 -8.63 13.02 -3.60
N PHE A 31 -8.63 11.74 -3.23
CA PHE A 31 -7.39 11.09 -2.79
C PHE A 31 -6.41 10.83 -3.94
N PHE A 32 -6.91 10.57 -5.14
CA PHE A 32 -6.06 10.43 -6.31
C PHE A 32 -5.44 11.77 -6.73
N SER A 33 -6.20 12.87 -6.67
CA SER A 33 -5.65 14.21 -6.91
C SER A 33 -4.58 14.57 -5.88
N LEU A 34 -4.84 14.29 -4.60
CA LEU A 34 -3.85 14.49 -3.53
C LEU A 34 -2.60 13.63 -3.76
N LEU A 35 -2.76 12.36 -4.15
CA LEU A 35 -1.65 11.48 -4.48
C LEU A 35 -0.80 12.07 -5.62
N VAL A 36 -1.43 12.51 -6.72
CA VAL A 36 -0.70 13.11 -7.86
C VAL A 36 0.11 14.33 -7.43
N ILE A 37 -0.49 15.22 -6.63
CA ILE A 37 0.20 16.40 -6.10
C ILE A 37 1.41 15.98 -5.24
N LEU A 38 1.23 15.04 -4.32
CA LEU A 38 2.30 14.59 -3.43
C LEU A 38 3.40 13.85 -4.20
N VAL A 39 3.07 13.05 -5.22
CA VAL A 39 4.05 12.38 -6.09
C VAL A 39 4.87 13.43 -6.87
N VAL A 40 4.22 14.45 -7.43
CA VAL A 40 4.93 15.53 -8.12
C VAL A 40 5.88 16.26 -7.16
N LEU A 41 5.44 16.56 -5.94
CA LEU A 41 6.29 17.16 -4.91
C LEU A 41 7.45 16.25 -4.51
N GLN A 42 7.19 14.94 -4.42
CA GLN A 42 8.23 13.94 -4.10
C GLN A 42 9.30 13.88 -5.20
N ILE A 43 8.89 13.83 -6.47
CA ILE A 43 9.81 13.83 -7.62
C ILE A 43 10.58 15.16 -7.73
N ALA A 44 9.96 16.28 -7.37
CA ALA A 44 10.59 17.59 -7.38
C ALA A 44 11.55 17.80 -6.18
N ALA A 45 11.43 17.00 -5.12
CA ALA A 45 12.24 17.12 -3.92
C ALA A 45 13.68 16.65 -4.20
N LYS A 46 14.66 17.53 -3.98
CA LYS A 46 16.09 17.22 -4.20
C LYS A 46 16.72 16.38 -3.06
N LYS A 47 16.00 16.20 -1.96
CA LYS A 47 16.45 15.47 -0.78
C LYS A 47 15.30 14.67 -0.21
N PHE A 48 15.61 13.49 0.34
CA PHE A 48 14.62 12.68 1.05
C PHE A 48 13.98 13.45 2.20
N ASN A 49 12.65 13.55 2.14
CA ASN A 49 11.84 14.14 3.20
C ASN A 49 10.92 13.05 3.78
N PRO A 50 11.15 12.58 5.01
CA PRO A 50 10.35 11.51 5.60
C PRO A 50 8.86 11.84 5.69
N VAL A 51 8.50 13.07 6.02
CA VAL A 51 7.11 13.50 6.14
C VAL A 51 6.41 13.43 4.78
N LEU A 52 7.05 13.97 3.74
CA LEU A 52 6.51 13.94 2.37
C LEU A 52 6.39 12.48 1.87
N TYR A 53 7.39 11.64 2.12
CA TYR A 53 7.36 10.22 1.75
C TYR A 53 6.18 9.48 2.40
N TRP A 54 6.02 9.60 3.73
CA TRP A 54 4.93 8.91 4.43
C TRP A 54 3.56 9.51 4.13
N ALA A 55 3.46 10.81 3.87
CA ALA A 55 2.24 11.44 3.36
C ALA A 55 1.86 10.89 1.98
N THR A 56 2.84 10.73 1.08
CA THR A 56 2.61 10.13 -0.25
C THR A 56 2.21 8.65 -0.14
N ILE A 57 2.83 7.88 0.76
CA ILE A 57 2.42 6.50 1.05
C ILE A 57 0.99 6.47 1.59
N ALA A 58 0.64 7.31 2.56
CA ALA A 58 -0.73 7.36 3.10
C ALA A 58 -1.74 7.74 2.01
N ALA A 59 -1.45 8.76 1.20
CA ALA A 59 -2.31 9.16 0.09
C ALA A 59 -2.45 8.04 -0.96
N SER A 60 -1.35 7.32 -1.28
CA SER A 60 -1.38 6.22 -2.26
C SER A 60 -2.22 5.03 -1.79
N THR A 61 -2.15 4.72 -0.50
CA THR A 61 -2.97 3.64 0.05
C THR A 61 -4.44 4.03 0.14
N THR A 62 -4.77 5.25 0.57
CA THR A 62 -6.16 5.74 0.61
C THR A 62 -6.78 5.87 -0.79
N ALA A 63 -6.02 6.41 -1.75
CA ALA A 63 -6.45 6.44 -3.16
C ALA A 63 -6.65 5.03 -3.73
N GLY A 64 -5.78 4.08 -3.34
CA GLY A 64 -5.89 2.67 -3.73
C GLY A 64 -7.17 2.02 -3.19
N THR A 65 -7.53 2.24 -1.92
CA THR A 65 -8.79 1.78 -1.32
C THR A 65 -9.98 2.31 -2.10
N THR A 66 -10.10 3.64 -2.19
CA THR A 66 -11.28 4.26 -2.81
C THR A 66 -11.43 3.92 -4.29
N LEU A 67 -10.32 3.72 -5.01
CA LEU A 67 -10.29 3.32 -6.41
C LEU A 67 -10.71 1.84 -6.59
N ALA A 68 -10.23 0.95 -5.72
CA ALA A 68 -10.63 -0.46 -5.72
C ALA A 68 -12.14 -0.59 -5.45
N ASP A 69 -12.62 0.04 -4.39
CA ASP A 69 -14.05 0.07 -4.05
C ASP A 69 -14.92 0.67 -5.17
N PHE A 70 -14.44 1.73 -5.81
CA PHE A 70 -15.14 2.30 -6.95
C PHE A 70 -15.24 1.32 -8.12
N ALA A 71 -14.15 0.62 -8.45
CA ALA A 71 -14.12 -0.36 -9.51
C ALA A 71 -14.99 -1.59 -9.17
N ASP A 72 -14.87 -2.12 -7.98
CA ASP A 72 -15.49 -3.38 -7.61
C ASP A 72 -16.97 -3.19 -7.21
N ARG A 73 -17.31 -2.11 -6.50
CA ARG A 73 -18.65 -1.87 -5.94
C ARG A 73 -19.52 -0.92 -6.77
N SER A 74 -18.91 0.01 -7.55
CA SER A 74 -19.67 0.97 -8.36
C SER A 74 -19.72 0.60 -9.83
N LEU A 75 -18.65 0.00 -10.38
CA LEU A 75 -18.57 -0.45 -11.78
C LEU A 75 -18.88 -1.94 -11.95
N ASP A 76 -19.11 -2.66 -10.85
CA ASP A 76 -19.47 -4.08 -10.81
C ASP A 76 -18.47 -5.00 -11.56
N VAL A 77 -17.17 -4.64 -11.52
CA VAL A 77 -16.10 -5.45 -12.14
C VAL A 77 -15.87 -6.74 -11.36
N GLY A 78 -16.17 -6.72 -10.06
CA GLY A 78 -15.98 -7.81 -9.11
C GLY A 78 -14.53 -8.03 -8.70
N TYR A 79 -14.34 -8.57 -7.51
CA TYR A 79 -13.00 -8.68 -6.88
C TYR A 79 -11.99 -9.50 -7.70
N ALA A 80 -12.41 -10.65 -8.25
CA ALA A 80 -11.54 -11.52 -9.04
C ALA A 80 -11.10 -10.84 -10.35
N GLY A 81 -12.03 -10.17 -11.04
CA GLY A 81 -11.76 -9.44 -12.28
C GLY A 81 -10.88 -8.22 -12.03
N GLY A 82 -11.23 -7.40 -11.06
CA GLY A 82 -10.47 -6.22 -10.64
C GLY A 82 -9.04 -6.58 -10.21
N SER A 83 -8.89 -7.58 -9.34
CA SER A 83 -7.58 -8.07 -8.90
C SER A 83 -6.72 -8.58 -10.07
N SER A 84 -7.30 -9.31 -11.02
CA SER A 84 -6.56 -9.82 -12.19
C SER A 84 -6.06 -8.69 -13.09
N ILE A 85 -6.89 -7.70 -13.37
CA ILE A 85 -6.52 -6.53 -14.18
C ILE A 85 -5.44 -5.72 -13.47
N LEU A 86 -5.60 -5.45 -12.18
CA LEU A 86 -4.64 -4.67 -11.39
C LEU A 86 -3.28 -5.40 -11.27
N PHE A 87 -3.31 -6.73 -11.09
CA PHE A 87 -2.09 -7.53 -11.09
C PHE A 87 -1.37 -7.45 -12.44
N LEU A 88 -2.10 -7.57 -13.55
CA LEU A 88 -1.53 -7.43 -14.89
C LEU A 88 -0.93 -6.03 -15.09
N CYS A 89 -1.62 -4.97 -14.70
CA CYS A 89 -1.11 -3.60 -14.76
C CYS A 89 0.18 -3.44 -13.93
N LEU A 90 0.23 -4.00 -12.72
CA LEU A 90 1.44 -3.97 -11.89
C LEU A 90 2.60 -4.69 -12.57
N ILE A 91 2.38 -5.89 -13.13
CA ILE A 91 3.41 -6.63 -13.86
C ILE A 91 3.90 -5.84 -15.10
N ILE A 92 2.99 -5.20 -15.84
CA ILE A 92 3.36 -4.37 -17.00
C ILE A 92 4.24 -3.19 -16.55
N VAL A 93 3.91 -2.52 -15.44
CA VAL A 93 4.72 -1.41 -14.91
C VAL A 93 6.11 -1.92 -14.50
N LEU A 94 6.19 -3.01 -13.74
CA LEU A 94 7.48 -3.57 -13.28
C LEU A 94 8.32 -4.07 -14.46
N ALA A 95 7.73 -4.73 -15.44
CA ALA A 95 8.41 -5.18 -16.65
C ALA A 95 8.92 -4.00 -17.48
N SER A 96 8.08 -2.97 -17.70
CA SER A 96 8.45 -1.74 -18.40
C SER A 96 9.58 -1.01 -17.69
N TRP A 97 9.57 -0.98 -16.37
CA TRP A 97 10.64 -0.45 -15.56
C TRP A 97 11.93 -1.22 -15.78
N TYR A 98 11.87 -2.57 -15.65
CA TYR A 98 13.03 -3.44 -15.86
C TYR A 98 13.63 -3.28 -17.28
N TRP A 99 12.80 -3.31 -18.32
CA TRP A 99 13.26 -3.15 -19.70
C TRP A 99 13.83 -1.77 -20.00
N SER A 100 13.32 -0.71 -19.34
CA SER A 100 13.79 0.66 -19.54
C SER A 100 15.09 0.97 -18.83
N LEU A 101 15.38 0.32 -17.69
CA LEU A 101 16.45 0.70 -16.76
C LEU A 101 17.34 -0.48 -16.30
N GLY A 102 17.04 -1.70 -16.74
CA GLY A 102 17.80 -2.91 -16.42
C GLY A 102 17.65 -3.41 -14.98
N SER A 103 16.93 -2.68 -14.12
CA SER A 103 16.73 -3.05 -12.71
C SER A 103 15.46 -2.42 -12.16
N ILE A 104 14.76 -3.15 -11.28
CA ILE A 104 13.63 -2.65 -10.47
C ILE A 104 14.05 -2.45 -9.01
N SER A 105 15.34 -2.15 -8.77
CA SER A 105 15.85 -1.90 -7.44
C SER A 105 15.30 -0.59 -6.87
N VAL A 106 14.88 -0.62 -5.61
CA VAL A 106 14.37 0.54 -4.88
C VAL A 106 15.45 1.21 -4.02
N THR A 107 16.68 0.69 -4.05
CA THR A 107 17.80 1.24 -3.28
C THR A 107 18.38 2.52 -3.90
N THR A 108 18.15 2.72 -5.20
CA THR A 108 18.69 3.84 -5.99
C THR A 108 17.58 4.60 -6.72
N VAL A 109 16.55 5.02 -5.99
CA VAL A 109 15.47 5.86 -6.55
C VAL A 109 15.96 7.31 -6.56
N THR A 110 16.74 7.67 -7.59
CA THR A 110 17.45 8.97 -7.63
C THR A 110 17.10 9.82 -8.84
N THR A 111 16.44 9.25 -9.84
CA THR A 111 16.06 9.99 -11.06
C THR A 111 14.54 10.11 -11.19
N PRO A 112 14.02 11.21 -11.76
CA PRO A 112 12.58 11.41 -11.96
C PRO A 112 11.89 10.24 -12.70
N LYS A 113 12.61 9.60 -13.64
CA LYS A 113 12.10 8.44 -14.38
C LYS A 113 11.94 7.21 -13.48
N VAL A 114 12.93 6.92 -12.63
CA VAL A 114 12.86 5.82 -11.64
C VAL A 114 11.73 6.08 -10.65
N GLU A 115 11.63 7.31 -10.14
CA GLU A 115 10.56 7.69 -9.21
C GLU A 115 9.16 7.55 -9.84
N ALA A 116 8.99 7.93 -11.10
CA ALA A 116 7.72 7.77 -11.79
C ALA A 116 7.30 6.29 -11.88
N PHE A 117 8.21 5.38 -12.25
CA PHE A 117 7.94 3.94 -12.23
C PHE A 117 7.66 3.42 -10.82
N TYR A 118 8.43 3.86 -9.83
CA TYR A 118 8.26 3.48 -8.43
C TYR A 118 6.86 3.86 -7.93
N TRP A 119 6.44 5.11 -8.12
CA TRP A 119 5.12 5.56 -7.66
C TRP A 119 3.98 4.93 -8.45
N ALA A 120 4.15 4.66 -9.75
CA ALA A 120 3.18 3.91 -10.53
C ALA A 120 3.02 2.47 -10.00
N ALA A 121 4.13 1.77 -9.76
CA ALA A 121 4.11 0.42 -9.18
C ALA A 121 3.47 0.40 -7.79
N ILE A 122 3.79 1.39 -6.95
CA ILE A 122 3.15 1.56 -5.64
C ILE A 122 1.63 1.73 -5.80
N THR A 123 1.17 2.61 -6.66
CA THR A 123 -0.26 2.89 -6.83
C THR A 123 -1.02 1.63 -7.25
N PHE A 124 -0.56 0.93 -8.29
CA PHE A 124 -1.18 -0.34 -8.70
C PHE A 124 -1.12 -1.42 -7.61
N SER A 125 0.01 -1.52 -6.90
CA SER A 125 0.16 -2.47 -5.78
C SER A 125 -0.79 -2.14 -4.62
N GLN A 126 -1.00 -0.87 -4.31
CA GLN A 126 -1.91 -0.44 -3.24
C GLN A 126 -3.37 -0.75 -3.60
N THR A 127 -3.79 -0.41 -4.83
CA THR A 127 -5.15 -0.72 -5.33
C THR A 127 -5.41 -2.23 -5.39
N LEU A 128 -4.45 -3.00 -5.95
CA LEU A 128 -4.50 -4.46 -5.99
C LEU A 128 -4.63 -5.06 -4.58
N GLY A 129 -3.92 -4.49 -3.61
CA GLY A 129 -3.93 -5.03 -2.25
C GLY A 129 -5.29 -4.89 -1.57
N THR A 130 -6.06 -3.83 -1.81
CA THR A 130 -7.46 -3.73 -1.35
C THR A 130 -8.30 -4.80 -2.01
N ALA A 131 -8.34 -4.84 -3.34
CA ALA A 131 -9.14 -5.82 -4.09
C ALA A 131 -8.82 -7.28 -3.68
N LEU A 132 -7.54 -7.61 -3.43
CA LEU A 132 -7.14 -8.93 -2.91
C LEU A 132 -7.59 -9.15 -1.46
N GLY A 133 -7.54 -8.13 -0.63
CA GLY A 133 -7.99 -8.19 0.75
C GLY A 133 -9.48 -8.52 0.83
N ASP A 134 -10.28 -7.76 0.10
CA ASP A 134 -11.73 -7.93 0.01
C ASP A 134 -12.08 -9.29 -0.62
N TRP A 135 -11.39 -9.67 -1.70
CA TRP A 135 -11.64 -10.97 -2.33
C TRP A 135 -11.42 -12.14 -1.37
N ILE A 136 -10.33 -12.14 -0.64
CA ILE A 136 -10.05 -13.21 0.35
C ILE A 136 -11.04 -13.13 1.53
N ALA A 137 -11.41 -11.94 1.98
CA ALA A 137 -12.31 -11.80 3.11
C ALA A 137 -13.76 -12.18 2.76
N ASP A 138 -14.28 -11.65 1.66
CA ASP A 138 -15.69 -11.75 1.31
C ASP A 138 -16.01 -13.04 0.53
N ASP A 139 -15.20 -13.42 -0.48
CA ASP A 139 -15.52 -14.53 -1.38
C ASP A 139 -15.09 -15.91 -0.88
N THR A 140 -14.09 -15.99 0.02
CA THR A 140 -13.60 -17.30 0.51
C THR A 140 -14.27 -17.77 1.78
N GLY A 141 -15.08 -16.94 2.42
CA GLY A 141 -15.74 -17.24 3.69
C GLY A 141 -14.80 -17.21 4.90
N LEU A 142 -13.55 -16.73 4.74
CA LEU A 142 -12.58 -16.59 5.84
C LEU A 142 -12.87 -15.36 6.72
N GLY A 143 -13.62 -14.40 6.19
CA GLY A 143 -13.84 -13.10 6.82
C GLY A 143 -12.55 -12.27 6.94
N TYR A 144 -12.66 -11.07 7.46
CA TYR A 144 -11.53 -10.12 7.55
C TYR A 144 -10.40 -10.62 8.47
N GLY A 145 -10.75 -11.22 9.60
CA GLY A 145 -9.76 -11.80 10.53
C GLY A 145 -8.99 -12.97 9.92
N GLY A 146 -9.68 -13.88 9.20
CA GLY A 146 -9.06 -15.00 8.49
C GLY A 146 -8.20 -14.52 7.32
N GLY A 147 -8.66 -13.55 6.55
CA GLY A 147 -7.88 -12.89 5.49
C GLY A 147 -6.59 -12.26 6.03
N ALA A 148 -6.67 -11.53 7.15
CA ALA A 148 -5.50 -10.96 7.82
C ALA A 148 -4.47 -12.04 8.20
N LEU A 149 -4.93 -13.19 8.74
CA LEU A 149 -4.04 -14.31 9.07
C LEU A 149 -3.37 -14.93 7.85
N VAL A 150 -4.07 -15.05 6.72
CA VAL A 150 -3.49 -15.56 5.46
C VAL A 150 -2.35 -14.65 4.98
N PHE A 151 -2.58 -13.33 4.94
CA PHE A 151 -1.55 -12.39 4.50
C PHE A 151 -0.40 -12.26 5.50
N ALA A 152 -0.68 -12.34 6.81
CA ALA A 152 0.36 -12.37 7.85
C ALA A 152 1.23 -13.63 7.70
N ALA A 153 0.63 -14.81 7.47
CA ALA A 153 1.37 -16.04 7.22
C ALA A 153 2.26 -15.92 5.96
N GLY A 154 1.73 -15.33 4.88
CA GLY A 154 2.53 -15.04 3.67
C GLY A 154 3.75 -14.16 3.96
N LEU A 155 3.59 -13.11 4.77
CA LEU A 155 4.72 -12.26 5.18
C LEU A 155 5.73 -13.04 6.06
N LEU A 156 5.28 -13.91 6.96
CA LEU A 156 6.17 -14.77 7.75
C LEU A 156 6.98 -15.72 6.85
N VAL A 157 6.37 -16.28 5.80
CA VAL A 157 7.09 -17.08 4.80
C VAL A 157 8.17 -16.26 4.09
N LEU A 158 7.91 -15.00 3.75
CA LEU A 158 8.93 -14.11 3.16
C LEU A 158 10.05 -13.77 4.15
N VAL A 159 9.73 -13.58 5.43
CA VAL A 159 10.74 -13.42 6.49
C VAL A 159 11.60 -14.69 6.60
N ALA A 160 10.98 -15.86 6.60
CA ALA A 160 11.69 -17.13 6.59
C ALA A 160 12.60 -17.27 5.36
N ALA A 161 12.07 -16.93 4.16
CA ALA A 161 12.86 -16.95 2.93
C ALA A 161 14.04 -15.95 2.98
N TYR A 162 13.86 -14.80 3.62
CA TYR A 162 14.93 -13.82 3.80
C TYR A 162 16.11 -14.38 4.60
N TYR A 163 15.86 -15.14 5.68
CA TYR A 163 16.92 -15.64 6.55
C TYR A 163 17.49 -16.99 6.09
N TRP A 164 16.70 -17.83 5.43
CA TRP A 164 17.08 -19.23 5.15
C TRP A 164 17.29 -19.54 3.68
N THR A 165 17.12 -18.56 2.77
CA THR A 165 17.29 -18.78 1.34
C THR A 165 18.13 -17.67 0.68
N ASN A 166 18.63 -17.97 -0.53
CA ASN A 166 19.36 -17.01 -1.38
C ASN A 166 18.45 -16.34 -2.42
N VAL A 167 17.15 -16.26 -2.17
CA VAL A 167 16.21 -15.55 -3.06
C VAL A 167 16.60 -14.06 -3.15
N SER A 168 16.45 -13.49 -4.35
CA SER A 168 16.75 -12.09 -4.62
C SER A 168 16.06 -11.16 -3.60
N ARG A 169 16.85 -10.28 -2.97
CA ARG A 169 16.34 -9.30 -2.00
C ARG A 169 15.37 -8.31 -2.64
N VAL A 170 15.54 -7.99 -3.91
CA VAL A 170 14.61 -7.16 -4.69
C VAL A 170 13.26 -7.86 -4.85
N LEU A 171 13.27 -9.17 -5.17
CA LEU A 171 12.03 -9.94 -5.25
C LEU A 171 11.32 -10.03 -3.91
N LEU A 172 12.06 -10.33 -2.83
CA LEU A 172 11.49 -10.38 -1.47
C LEU A 172 10.92 -9.02 -1.03
N PHE A 173 11.59 -7.92 -1.41
CA PHE A 173 11.08 -6.58 -1.15
C PHE A 173 9.72 -6.37 -1.82
N TRP A 174 9.62 -6.62 -3.14
CA TRP A 174 8.37 -6.41 -3.86
C TRP A 174 7.27 -7.35 -3.39
N ALA A 175 7.58 -8.62 -3.12
CA ALA A 175 6.62 -9.56 -2.57
C ALA A 175 6.10 -9.11 -1.20
N ALA A 176 6.98 -8.70 -0.29
CA ALA A 176 6.58 -8.16 1.02
C ALA A 176 5.81 -6.83 0.86
N PHE A 177 6.25 -5.97 -0.06
CA PHE A 177 5.57 -4.72 -0.34
C PHE A 177 4.13 -4.93 -0.82
N ILE A 178 3.91 -5.86 -1.72
CA ILE A 178 2.58 -6.23 -2.24
C ILE A 178 1.73 -6.84 -1.13
N LEU A 179 2.26 -7.81 -0.37
CA LEU A 179 1.48 -8.51 0.68
C LEU A 179 1.15 -7.65 1.91
N THR A 180 1.95 -6.62 2.23
CA THR A 180 1.62 -5.73 3.34
C THR A 180 0.36 -4.92 3.11
N ARG A 181 -0.07 -4.72 1.86
CA ARG A 181 -1.25 -3.92 1.56
C ARG A 181 -2.56 -4.68 1.83
N PRO A 182 -2.79 -5.90 1.31
CA PRO A 182 -3.98 -6.66 1.66
C PRO A 182 -4.04 -6.99 3.15
N LEU A 183 -2.90 -7.22 3.82
CA LEU A 183 -2.89 -7.35 5.27
C LEU A 183 -3.44 -6.09 5.95
N GLY A 184 -2.99 -4.90 5.54
CA GLY A 184 -3.47 -3.65 6.13
C GLY A 184 -4.94 -3.37 5.82
N ALA A 185 -5.43 -3.74 4.63
CA ALA A 185 -6.84 -3.64 4.25
C ALA A 185 -7.69 -4.55 5.16
N THR A 186 -7.40 -5.86 5.18
CA THR A 186 -8.15 -6.82 6.00
C THR A 186 -8.09 -6.50 7.51
N VAL A 187 -7.00 -5.94 8.01
CA VAL A 187 -6.93 -5.44 9.40
C VAL A 187 -7.80 -4.20 9.59
N GLY A 188 -7.82 -3.26 8.64
CA GLY A 188 -8.67 -2.08 8.68
C GLY A 188 -10.14 -2.47 8.73
N ASP A 189 -10.56 -3.32 7.81
CA ASP A 189 -11.92 -3.85 7.74
C ASP A 189 -12.28 -4.67 8.98
N PHE A 190 -11.37 -5.50 9.48
CA PHE A 190 -11.60 -6.21 10.75
C PHE A 190 -11.87 -5.26 11.92
N LEU A 191 -11.25 -4.09 11.93
CA LEU A 191 -11.50 -3.10 12.98
C LEU A 191 -12.86 -2.42 12.83
N ASP A 192 -13.28 -2.08 11.63
CA ASP A 192 -14.38 -1.13 11.42
C ASP A 192 -15.68 -1.73 10.81
N LYS A 193 -15.60 -2.89 10.18
CA LYS A 193 -16.81 -3.55 9.64
C LYS A 193 -17.71 -4.08 10.76
N PRO A 194 -19.01 -4.24 10.48
CA PRO A 194 -19.98 -4.78 11.44
C PRO A 194 -19.59 -6.15 11.98
N VAL A 195 -20.01 -6.46 13.21
CA VAL A 195 -19.81 -7.79 13.82
C VAL A 195 -20.50 -8.89 13.01
N SER A 196 -21.60 -8.58 12.34
CA SER A 196 -22.28 -9.51 11.41
C SER A 196 -21.38 -9.98 10.27
N ASP A 197 -20.43 -9.13 9.85
CA ASP A 197 -19.52 -9.36 8.74
C ASP A 197 -18.13 -9.79 9.23
N GLY A 198 -18.03 -10.14 10.52
CA GLY A 198 -16.79 -10.61 11.15
C GLY A 198 -15.83 -9.51 11.60
N GLY A 199 -16.27 -8.26 11.65
CA GLY A 199 -15.50 -7.12 12.15
C GLY A 199 -15.73 -6.83 13.64
N LEU A 200 -15.06 -5.80 14.16
CA LEU A 200 -15.19 -5.33 15.55
C LEU A 200 -16.14 -4.14 15.71
N ALA A 201 -16.69 -3.62 14.62
CA ALA A 201 -17.58 -2.45 14.55
C ALA A 201 -17.02 -1.20 15.27
N LEU A 202 -15.69 -0.98 15.21
CA LEU A 202 -15.08 0.24 15.74
C LEU A 202 -15.42 1.44 14.85
N SER A 203 -15.49 2.62 15.45
CA SER A 203 -15.72 3.86 14.69
C SER A 203 -14.57 4.11 13.70
N ARG A 204 -14.85 4.16 12.38
CA ARG A 204 -13.87 4.45 11.33
C ARG A 204 -13.07 5.73 11.58
N PRO A 205 -13.71 6.89 11.90
CA PRO A 205 -12.96 8.10 12.22
C PRO A 205 -12.04 7.94 13.45
N MET A 206 -12.48 7.20 14.48
CA MET A 206 -11.67 6.93 15.67
C MET A 206 -10.48 6.03 15.32
N ALA A 207 -10.68 4.93 14.59
CA ALA A 207 -9.60 4.05 14.14
C ALA A 207 -8.59 4.81 13.28
N THR A 208 -9.07 5.61 12.32
CA THR A 208 -8.24 6.48 11.48
C THR A 208 -7.41 7.45 12.32
N ALA A 209 -8.01 8.12 13.30
CA ALA A 209 -7.32 9.08 14.17
C ALA A 209 -6.24 8.41 15.05
N VAL A 210 -6.55 7.25 15.63
CA VAL A 210 -5.60 6.49 16.48
C VAL A 210 -4.41 5.98 15.65
N ILE A 211 -4.67 5.38 14.48
CA ILE A 211 -3.62 4.87 13.60
C ILE A 211 -2.79 6.03 13.03
N GLY A 212 -3.44 7.14 12.67
CA GLY A 212 -2.76 8.37 12.23
C GLY A 212 -1.83 8.94 13.31
N ALA A 213 -2.32 9.04 14.55
CA ALA A 213 -1.50 9.47 15.69
C ALA A 213 -0.31 8.52 15.94
N PHE A 214 -0.52 7.20 15.83
CA PHE A 214 0.56 6.21 15.91
C PHE A 214 1.60 6.40 14.81
N LEU A 215 1.19 6.67 13.56
CA LEU A 215 2.14 6.94 12.47
C LEU A 215 2.92 8.22 12.69
N ILE A 216 2.28 9.28 13.15
CA ILE A 216 2.95 10.54 13.50
C ILE A 216 3.96 10.29 14.64
N PHE A 217 3.58 9.57 15.67
CA PHE A 217 4.49 9.18 16.74
C PHE A 217 5.71 8.41 16.21
N CYS A 218 5.49 7.42 15.34
CA CYS A 218 6.58 6.67 14.71
C CYS A 218 7.49 7.57 13.86
N LEU A 219 6.94 8.57 13.15
CA LEU A 219 7.71 9.53 12.37
C LEU A 219 8.61 10.40 13.25
N LEU A 220 8.15 10.77 14.43
CA LEU A 220 8.90 11.61 15.36
C LEU A 220 9.98 10.84 16.13
N VAL A 221 9.72 9.57 16.45
CA VAL A 221 10.60 8.78 17.33
C VAL A 221 11.59 7.90 16.56
N LEU A 222 11.16 7.34 15.42
CA LEU A 222 12.00 6.41 14.66
C LEU A 222 12.88 7.14 13.66
N PRO A 223 14.19 6.82 13.59
CA PRO A 223 15.08 7.42 12.60
C PRO A 223 14.64 7.01 11.19
N GLN A 224 14.34 7.99 10.36
CA GLN A 224 13.96 7.81 8.98
C GLN A 224 15.18 8.07 8.09
N ARG A 225 15.59 7.07 7.31
CA ARG A 225 16.71 7.18 6.38
C ARG A 225 16.29 6.77 4.98
N ALA A 226 16.76 7.49 3.97
CA ALA A 226 16.70 6.98 2.60
C ALA A 226 17.48 5.66 2.51
N GLY A 227 17.03 4.73 1.66
CA GLY A 227 17.80 3.51 1.40
C GLY A 227 19.18 3.88 0.87
N GLN A 228 20.25 3.45 1.56
CA GLN A 228 21.62 3.60 1.11
C GLN A 228 22.13 2.27 0.56
N HIS A 229 22.86 2.32 -0.55
CA HIS A 229 23.50 1.13 -1.08
C HIS A 229 24.73 0.78 -0.23
N PRO A 230 24.96 -0.49 0.15
CA PRO A 230 26.10 -0.90 0.96
C PRO A 230 27.50 -0.61 0.32
N THR A 231 27.54 -0.32 -0.98
CA THR A 231 28.78 -0.10 -1.74
C THR A 231 29.29 1.34 -1.77
N GLU A 232 28.59 2.31 -1.15
CA GLU A 232 29.04 3.72 -1.13
C GLU A 232 29.92 4.08 0.08
N THR A 233 30.37 3.13 0.91
CA THR A 233 31.11 3.39 2.14
C THR A 233 32.58 2.96 2.12
N GLU A 234 33.21 2.71 0.98
CA GLU A 234 34.65 2.61 0.90
C GLU A 234 35.23 3.66 -0.05
N PRO A 235 35.76 4.79 0.47
CA PRO A 235 36.75 5.53 -0.29
C PRO A 235 38.03 4.65 -0.35
N ALA A 236 38.45 4.30 -1.56
CA ALA A 236 39.73 3.67 -1.79
C ALA A 236 40.85 4.55 -1.14
N THR A 237 41.46 4.04 -0.09
CA THR A 237 42.73 4.51 0.45
C THR A 237 43.87 3.81 -0.25
#